data_90eb9868182e8ac707a77dd9d9058aab
#
_entry.id   90eb9868182e8ac707a77dd9d9058aab
#
_cell.length_a   1.000
_cell.length_b   1.000
_cell.length_c   1.000
_cell.angle_alpha   90.00
_cell.angle_beta   90.00
_cell.angle_gamma   90.00
#
_symmetry.space_group_name_H-M   'P 1'
#
loop_
_entity.id
_entity.type
_entity.pdbx_description
1 polymer ?
#
loop_
_entity_poly.entity_id
_entity_poly.type
_entity_poly.pdbx_seq_one_letter_code
_entity_poly.pdbx_strand_id
1 'polypeptide(L)'
;MLLSKIQSAELCDDSEVSLARHFASILLDAYEDACSSQGCLWTYKRGLWERLEPEHVLSLIQAYNGLPFVRLSGKEGVVKLSNAKVNGIYQSVLVCRELLRPDYFDTHVPGVSFLDGFVALRDGSVMIEHHNPDHRATMQINHMIPDYEVEPEEFIYFLR
;
A
#
# COMPACT_ATOMS: atom_id res chain seq x y z
N MET A 1 -5.72 -0.18 -13.66
CA MET A 1 -4.27 0.18 -13.60
C MET A 1 -3.39 -1.01 -13.16
N LEU A 2 -3.59 -1.66 -11.99
CA LEU A 2 -2.79 -2.83 -11.56
C LEU A 2 -2.88 -4.00 -12.55
N LEU A 3 -4.09 -4.36 -12.98
CA LEU A 3 -4.33 -5.47 -13.91
C LEU A 3 -3.58 -5.31 -15.24
N SER A 4 -3.58 -4.11 -15.82
CA SER A 4 -2.86 -3.85 -17.08
C SER A 4 -1.34 -3.95 -16.92
N LYS A 5 -0.78 -3.53 -15.79
CA LYS A 5 0.65 -3.71 -15.47
C LYS A 5 1.02 -5.19 -15.34
N ILE A 6 0.15 -6.01 -14.72
CA ILE A 6 0.36 -7.46 -14.63
C ILE A 6 0.34 -8.08 -16.03
N GLN A 7 -0.64 -7.75 -16.86
CA GLN A 7 -0.80 -8.32 -18.20
C GLN A 7 0.32 -7.95 -19.19
N SER A 8 1.02 -6.84 -18.95
CA SER A 8 2.18 -6.42 -19.74
C SER A 8 3.52 -6.84 -19.15
N ALA A 9 3.52 -7.72 -18.13
CA ALA A 9 4.72 -8.12 -17.41
C ALA A 9 5.70 -8.94 -18.27
N GLU A 10 6.96 -8.58 -18.22
CA GLU A 10 8.08 -9.41 -18.70
C GLU A 10 8.58 -10.26 -17.53
N LEU A 11 8.19 -11.53 -17.50
CA LEU A 11 8.50 -12.44 -16.41
C LEU A 11 9.77 -13.26 -16.70
N CYS A 12 10.67 -13.37 -15.71
CA CYS A 12 11.91 -14.18 -15.82
C CYS A 12 11.69 -15.63 -15.42
N ASP A 13 10.69 -15.94 -14.61
CA ASP A 13 10.30 -17.28 -14.21
C ASP A 13 8.87 -17.30 -13.62
N ASP A 14 8.41 -18.48 -13.26
CA ASP A 14 7.08 -18.70 -12.68
C ASP A 14 7.13 -19.11 -11.20
N SER A 15 8.26 -18.87 -10.50
CA SER A 15 8.34 -19.16 -9.07
C SER A 15 7.47 -18.21 -8.23
N GLU A 16 6.98 -18.70 -7.09
CA GLU A 16 6.16 -17.90 -6.18
C GLU A 16 6.88 -16.64 -5.72
N VAL A 17 8.19 -16.75 -5.43
CA VAL A 17 9.02 -15.63 -4.97
C VAL A 17 9.21 -14.58 -6.06
N SER A 18 9.44 -15.00 -7.31
CA SER A 18 9.61 -14.07 -8.44
C SER A 18 8.31 -13.33 -8.73
N LEU A 19 7.20 -14.05 -8.79
CA LEU A 19 5.88 -13.44 -9.00
C LEU A 19 5.48 -12.52 -7.85
N ALA A 20 5.81 -12.87 -6.60
CA ALA A 20 5.56 -12.03 -5.43
C ALA A 20 6.37 -10.73 -5.48
N ARG A 21 7.66 -10.78 -5.82
CA ARG A 21 8.50 -9.59 -5.98
C ARG A 21 8.02 -8.69 -7.10
N HIS A 22 7.64 -9.29 -8.24
CA HIS A 22 7.07 -8.52 -9.35
C HIS A 22 5.76 -7.85 -8.95
N PHE A 23 4.88 -8.53 -8.20
CA PHE A 23 3.65 -7.94 -7.69
C PHE A 23 3.93 -6.80 -6.70
N ALA A 24 4.89 -6.96 -5.80
CA ALA A 24 5.34 -5.91 -4.89
C ALA A 24 5.85 -4.67 -5.63
N SER A 25 6.66 -4.86 -6.68
CA SER A 25 7.11 -3.76 -7.55
C SER A 25 5.95 -3.02 -8.21
N ILE A 26 4.95 -3.76 -8.71
CA ILE A 26 3.74 -3.16 -9.30
C ILE A 26 2.97 -2.31 -8.28
N LEU A 27 2.88 -2.75 -7.02
CA LEU A 27 2.23 -1.97 -5.97
C LEU A 27 2.98 -0.66 -5.72
N LEU A 28 4.30 -0.71 -5.54
CA LEU A 28 5.15 0.47 -5.32
C LEU A 28 5.12 1.44 -6.52
N ASP A 29 4.99 0.92 -7.74
CA ASP A 29 4.86 1.74 -8.94
C ASP A 29 3.46 2.35 -9.15
N ALA A 30 2.44 1.80 -8.52
CA ALA A 30 1.05 2.19 -8.73
C ALA A 30 0.53 3.17 -7.68
N TYR A 31 1.15 3.18 -6.51
CA TYR A 31 0.79 3.99 -5.36
C TYR A 31 1.96 4.86 -4.92
N GLU A 32 1.70 5.89 -4.13
CA GLU A 32 2.73 6.78 -3.58
C GLU A 32 3.62 6.04 -2.58
N ASP A 33 3.06 5.06 -1.86
CA ASP A 33 3.76 4.07 -1.02
C ASP A 33 2.89 2.82 -0.85
N ALA A 34 3.51 1.70 -0.47
CA ALA A 34 2.83 0.46 -0.13
C ALA A 34 3.60 -0.30 0.94
N CYS A 35 2.89 -0.99 1.83
CA CYS A 35 3.53 -1.82 2.83
C CYS A 35 2.71 -3.07 3.17
N SER A 36 3.39 -4.05 3.77
CA SER A 36 2.78 -5.17 4.47
C SER A 36 2.96 -4.95 5.96
N SER A 37 1.85 -4.83 6.68
CA SER A 37 1.82 -4.64 8.12
C SER A 37 0.66 -5.42 8.73
N GLN A 38 0.88 -6.02 9.90
CA GLN A 38 -0.13 -6.80 10.63
C GLN A 38 -0.83 -7.88 9.77
N GLY A 39 -0.06 -8.53 8.87
CA GLY A 39 -0.57 -9.57 7.98
C GLY A 39 -1.48 -9.09 6.85
N CYS A 40 -1.50 -7.79 6.58
CA CYS A 40 -2.30 -7.15 5.54
C CYS A 40 -1.42 -6.33 4.60
N LEU A 41 -1.86 -6.17 3.35
CA LEU A 41 -1.29 -5.21 2.41
C LEU A 41 -2.00 -3.88 2.53
N TRP A 42 -1.22 -2.81 2.56
CA TRP A 42 -1.68 -1.44 2.63
C TRP A 42 -1.08 -0.63 1.48
N THR A 43 -1.84 0.30 0.96
CA THR A 43 -1.40 1.24 -0.08
C THR A 43 -1.69 2.66 0.36
N TYR A 44 -0.74 3.55 0.09
CA TYR A 44 -0.88 4.97 0.40
C TYR A 44 -1.19 5.76 -0.85
N LYS A 45 -2.20 6.61 -0.77
CA LYS A 45 -2.57 7.51 -1.85
C LYS A 45 -3.34 8.71 -1.31
N ARG A 46 -2.94 9.92 -1.73
CA ARG A 46 -3.63 11.17 -1.39
C ARG A 46 -3.86 11.37 0.11
N GLY A 47 -2.85 11.07 0.91
CA GLY A 47 -2.89 11.30 2.34
C GLY A 47 -3.53 10.20 3.18
N LEU A 48 -3.90 9.07 2.57
CA LEU A 48 -4.60 7.99 3.26
C LEU A 48 -3.95 6.63 2.98
N TRP A 49 -3.80 5.84 4.03
CA TRP A 49 -3.50 4.42 3.93
C TRP A 49 -4.80 3.62 3.85
N GLU A 50 -4.92 2.84 2.80
CA GLU A 50 -6.05 1.95 2.57
C GLU A 50 -5.59 0.50 2.57
N ARG A 51 -6.32 -0.35 3.29
CA ARG A 51 -6.08 -1.78 3.28
C ARG A 51 -6.58 -2.38 1.97
N LEU A 52 -5.73 -3.18 1.33
CA LEU A 52 -6.17 -4.00 0.21
C LEU A 52 -6.87 -5.27 0.71
N GLU A 53 -8.09 -5.48 0.24
CA GLU A 53 -8.84 -6.68 0.57
C GLU A 53 -8.16 -7.93 0.00
N PRO A 54 -7.96 -8.99 0.82
CA PRO A 54 -7.26 -10.20 0.40
C PRO A 54 -7.83 -10.83 -0.89
N GLU A 55 -9.16 -10.86 -1.03
CA GLU A 55 -9.85 -11.41 -2.20
C GLU A 55 -9.50 -10.63 -3.47
N HIS A 56 -9.39 -9.31 -3.36
CA HIS A 56 -8.97 -8.47 -4.48
C HIS A 56 -7.53 -8.77 -4.88
N VAL A 57 -6.62 -8.89 -3.90
CA VAL A 57 -5.21 -9.21 -4.15
C VAL A 57 -5.08 -10.61 -4.79
N LEU A 58 -5.79 -11.60 -4.28
CA LEU A 58 -5.81 -12.96 -4.85
C LEU A 58 -6.31 -12.97 -6.30
N SER A 59 -7.35 -12.18 -6.60
CA SER A 59 -7.86 -12.00 -7.96
C SER A 59 -6.82 -11.37 -8.90
N LEU A 60 -6.06 -10.38 -8.41
CA LEU A 60 -4.95 -9.78 -9.18
C LEU A 60 -3.82 -10.78 -9.42
N ILE A 61 -3.46 -11.59 -8.42
CA ILE A 61 -2.44 -12.63 -8.55
C ILE A 61 -2.87 -13.67 -9.59
N GLN A 62 -4.15 -14.03 -9.64
CA GLN A 62 -4.67 -14.97 -10.67
C GLN A 62 -4.46 -14.45 -12.09
N ALA A 63 -4.36 -13.16 -12.32
CA ALA A 63 -4.11 -12.58 -13.64
C ALA A 63 -2.73 -12.94 -14.23
N TYR A 64 -1.80 -13.46 -13.43
CA TYR A 64 -0.55 -14.03 -13.95
C TYR A 64 -0.75 -15.36 -14.67
N ASN A 65 -1.86 -16.05 -14.43
CA ASN A 65 -2.09 -17.35 -15.06
C ASN A 65 -2.18 -17.20 -16.58
N GLY A 66 -1.39 -18.01 -17.28
CA GLY A 66 -1.32 -17.97 -18.76
C GLY A 66 -0.31 -16.97 -19.32
N LEU A 67 0.32 -16.12 -18.51
CA LEU A 67 1.36 -15.21 -18.99
C LEU A 67 2.63 -15.97 -19.40
N PRO A 68 3.29 -15.55 -20.49
CA PRO A 68 4.58 -16.11 -20.88
C PRO A 68 5.69 -15.67 -19.93
N PHE A 69 6.71 -16.50 -19.78
CA PHE A 69 7.97 -16.13 -19.15
C PHE A 69 9.17 -16.66 -19.93
N VAL A 70 10.31 -15.98 -19.83
CA VAL A 70 11.57 -16.41 -20.45
C VAL A 70 12.66 -16.46 -19.38
N ARG A 71 13.15 -17.65 -19.08
CA ARG A 71 14.25 -17.83 -18.11
C ARG A 71 15.58 -17.28 -18.65
N LEU A 72 16.48 -16.91 -17.76
CA LEU A 72 17.85 -16.47 -18.14
C LEU A 72 18.58 -17.51 -19.01
N SER A 73 18.23 -18.79 -18.93
CA SER A 73 18.73 -19.87 -19.78
C SER A 73 18.15 -19.88 -21.19
N GLY A 74 17.26 -18.94 -21.54
CA GLY A 74 16.50 -18.89 -22.79
C GLY A 74 15.32 -19.85 -22.87
N LYS A 75 15.02 -20.60 -21.78
CA LYS A 75 13.88 -21.51 -21.74
C LYS A 75 12.59 -20.70 -21.55
N GLU A 76 11.67 -20.83 -22.50
CA GLU A 76 10.35 -20.24 -22.47
C GLU A 76 9.34 -21.13 -21.74
N GLY A 77 8.32 -20.53 -21.15
CA GLY A 77 7.22 -21.24 -20.53
C GLY A 77 6.00 -20.33 -20.33
N VAL A 78 4.98 -20.90 -19.72
CA VAL A 78 3.73 -20.20 -19.39
C VAL A 78 3.43 -20.40 -17.91
N VAL A 79 3.10 -19.34 -17.22
CA VAL A 79 2.73 -19.38 -15.79
C VAL A 79 1.48 -20.22 -15.62
N LYS A 80 1.56 -21.24 -14.76
CA LYS A 80 0.41 -22.08 -14.39
C LYS A 80 0.16 -21.92 -12.90
N LEU A 81 -1.00 -21.41 -12.55
CA LEU A 81 -1.43 -21.18 -11.18
C LEU A 81 -2.48 -22.20 -10.76
N SER A 82 -2.23 -22.85 -9.63
CA SER A 82 -3.24 -23.54 -8.82
C SER A 82 -3.66 -22.62 -7.66
N ASN A 83 -4.77 -22.93 -6.99
CA ASN A 83 -5.17 -22.17 -5.79
C ASN A 83 -4.08 -22.18 -4.71
N ALA A 84 -3.38 -23.30 -4.54
CA ALA A 84 -2.25 -23.39 -3.59
C ALA A 84 -1.13 -22.40 -3.97
N LYS A 85 -0.77 -22.35 -5.27
CA LYS A 85 0.28 -21.42 -5.76
C LYS A 85 -0.14 -19.96 -5.65
N VAL A 86 -1.41 -19.63 -5.92
CA VAL A 86 -1.96 -18.28 -5.72
C VAL A 86 -1.82 -17.84 -4.26
N ASN A 87 -2.20 -18.71 -3.31
CA ASN A 87 -2.04 -18.45 -1.89
C ASN A 87 -0.56 -18.36 -1.48
N GLY A 88 0.31 -19.21 -2.03
CA GLY A 88 1.76 -19.15 -1.78
C GLY A 88 2.38 -17.83 -2.25
N ILE A 89 2.00 -17.34 -3.42
CA ILE A 89 2.40 -16.02 -3.92
C ILE A 89 1.91 -14.93 -2.96
N TYR A 90 0.63 -14.95 -2.56
CA TYR A 90 0.08 -13.97 -1.62
C TYR A 90 0.86 -13.93 -0.30
N GLN A 91 1.12 -15.10 0.30
CA GLN A 91 1.94 -15.17 1.53
C GLN A 91 3.36 -14.64 1.31
N SER A 92 3.95 -14.92 0.15
CA SER A 92 5.27 -14.40 -0.22
C SER A 92 5.29 -12.89 -0.42
N VAL A 93 4.19 -12.29 -0.91
CA VAL A 93 4.04 -10.81 -1.00
C VAL A 93 4.01 -10.20 0.39
N LEU A 94 3.27 -10.80 1.35
CA LEU A 94 3.17 -10.29 2.72
C LEU A 94 4.51 -10.23 3.46
N VAL A 95 5.45 -11.09 3.11
CA VAL A 95 6.80 -11.13 3.70
C VAL A 95 7.88 -10.57 2.77
N CYS A 96 7.48 -9.97 1.64
CA CYS A 96 8.42 -9.36 0.71
C CYS A 96 9.17 -8.21 1.37
N ARG A 97 10.49 -8.24 1.33
CA ARG A 97 11.35 -7.28 2.05
C ARG A 97 11.04 -5.83 1.70
N GLU A 98 10.71 -5.57 0.46
CA GLU A 98 10.43 -4.25 -0.08
C GLU A 98 9.15 -3.63 0.51
N LEU A 99 8.20 -4.48 0.96
CA LEU A 99 6.93 -4.07 1.54
C LEU A 99 6.86 -4.25 3.06
N LEU A 100 7.66 -5.14 3.64
CA LEU A 100 7.49 -5.60 5.03
C LEU A 100 7.82 -4.50 6.04
N ARG A 101 6.80 -4.03 6.75
CA ARG A 101 6.87 -3.08 7.86
C ARG A 101 5.93 -3.56 8.99
N PRO A 102 6.34 -4.56 9.81
CA PRO A 102 5.42 -5.29 10.70
C PRO A 102 4.63 -4.39 11.64
N ASP A 103 5.30 -3.42 12.27
CA ASP A 103 4.76 -2.57 13.33
C ASP A 103 4.47 -1.13 12.83
N TYR A 104 4.26 -0.97 11.52
CA TYR A 104 4.17 0.36 10.91
C TYR A 104 3.04 1.20 11.48
N PHE A 105 1.90 0.59 11.80
CA PHE A 105 0.72 1.29 12.34
C PHE A 105 0.61 1.26 13.87
N ASP A 106 1.58 0.70 14.59
CA ASP A 106 1.55 0.67 16.06
C ASP A 106 1.82 2.03 16.69
N THR A 107 2.46 2.91 15.93
CA THR A 107 2.64 4.32 16.30
C THR A 107 2.13 5.22 15.18
N HIS A 108 1.57 6.35 15.52
CA HIS A 108 1.08 7.35 14.56
C HIS A 108 1.41 8.76 15.06
N VAL A 109 1.46 9.71 14.14
CA VAL A 109 1.53 11.12 14.49
C VAL A 109 0.15 11.55 14.98
N PRO A 110 0.01 12.11 16.20
CA PRO A 110 -1.26 12.65 16.65
C PRO A 110 -1.73 13.76 15.69
N GLY A 111 -2.91 13.57 15.10
CA GLY A 111 -3.42 14.52 14.12
C GLY A 111 -4.58 13.95 13.31
N VAL A 112 -5.02 14.73 12.34
CA VAL A 112 -6.17 14.41 11.49
C VAL A 112 -5.83 14.68 10.03
N SER A 113 -6.12 13.72 9.15
CA SER A 113 -6.01 13.88 7.69
C SER A 113 -7.26 14.55 7.13
N PHE A 114 -7.06 15.54 6.25
CA PHE A 114 -8.07 16.24 5.47
C PHE A 114 -7.79 16.01 3.98
N LEU A 115 -8.65 16.53 3.08
CA LEU A 115 -8.45 16.37 1.63
C LEU A 115 -7.17 17.04 1.09
N ASP A 116 -6.75 18.14 1.71
CA ASP A 116 -5.68 19.02 1.27
C ASP A 116 -4.43 19.00 2.17
N GLY A 117 -4.45 18.26 3.30
CA GLY A 117 -3.32 18.20 4.21
C GLY A 117 -3.57 17.39 5.46
N PHE A 118 -2.60 17.43 6.36
CA PHE A 118 -2.65 16.78 7.66
C PHE A 118 -2.48 17.83 8.76
N VAL A 119 -3.40 17.86 9.70
CA VAL A 119 -3.33 18.71 10.88
C VAL A 119 -2.72 17.92 12.01
N ALA A 120 -1.46 18.19 12.32
CA ALA A 120 -0.69 17.52 13.36
C ALA A 120 -0.75 18.29 14.69
N LEU A 121 -0.72 17.56 15.80
CA LEU A 121 -0.45 18.13 17.12
C LEU A 121 0.99 17.77 17.51
N ARG A 122 1.88 18.78 17.53
CA ARG A 122 3.28 18.63 17.93
C ARG A 122 3.61 19.59 19.06
N ASP A 123 4.12 19.06 20.17
CA ASP A 123 4.55 19.83 21.33
C ASP A 123 3.49 20.83 21.85
N GLY A 124 2.21 20.43 21.77
CA GLY A 124 1.08 21.26 22.17
C GLY A 124 0.67 22.34 21.15
N SER A 125 1.31 22.37 20.00
CA SER A 125 1.00 23.29 18.90
C SER A 125 0.33 22.56 17.74
N VAL A 126 -0.64 23.21 17.10
CA VAL A 126 -1.29 22.73 15.88
C VAL A 126 -0.46 23.14 14.67
N MET A 127 -0.11 22.19 13.81
CA MET A 127 0.65 22.42 12.59
C MET A 127 -0.08 21.84 11.39
N ILE A 128 -0.14 22.58 10.29
CA ILE A 128 -0.65 22.08 9.02
C ILE A 128 0.54 21.58 8.20
N GLU A 129 0.49 20.30 7.84
CA GLU A 129 1.55 19.62 7.09
C GLU A 129 0.99 19.10 5.76
N HIS A 130 1.86 18.99 4.76
CA HIS A 130 1.51 18.24 3.54
C HIS A 130 1.31 16.77 3.86
N HIS A 131 0.49 16.09 3.07
CA HIS A 131 0.32 14.65 3.20
C HIS A 131 1.67 13.91 3.12
N ASN A 132 1.87 12.97 4.06
CA ASN A 132 3.06 12.15 4.14
C ASN A 132 2.67 10.74 4.61
N PRO A 133 3.20 9.66 3.99
CA PRO A 133 2.98 8.29 4.45
C PRO A 133 3.27 8.09 5.94
N ASP A 134 4.27 8.78 6.49
CA ASP A 134 4.67 8.67 7.90
C ASP A 134 3.65 9.24 8.89
N HIS A 135 2.65 9.99 8.44
CA HIS A 135 1.50 10.32 9.29
C HIS A 135 0.67 9.10 9.66
N ARG A 136 0.74 8.03 8.85
CA ARG A 136 0.06 6.73 9.05
C ARG A 136 -1.46 6.86 9.21
N ALA A 137 -2.03 7.86 8.56
CA ALA A 137 -3.46 8.13 8.61
C ALA A 137 -4.23 7.03 7.85
N THR A 138 -5.16 6.37 8.54
CA THR A 138 -6.07 5.35 7.98
C THR A 138 -7.51 5.88 7.86
N MET A 139 -7.75 7.11 8.30
CA MET A 139 -9.01 7.83 8.16
C MET A 139 -8.75 9.25 7.69
N GLN A 140 -9.67 9.79 6.92
CA GLN A 140 -9.59 11.14 6.37
C GLN A 140 -10.94 11.84 6.50
N ILE A 141 -10.94 13.09 6.92
CA ILE A 141 -12.11 13.95 6.88
C ILE A 141 -12.28 14.41 5.43
N ASN A 142 -13.48 14.16 4.86
CA ASN A 142 -13.80 14.51 3.48
C ASN A 142 -14.16 16.01 3.35
N HIS A 143 -13.30 16.86 3.88
CA HIS A 143 -13.36 18.32 3.79
C HIS A 143 -11.95 18.88 3.66
N MET A 144 -11.84 20.10 3.13
CA MET A 144 -10.61 20.89 3.16
C MET A 144 -10.37 21.37 4.59
N ILE A 145 -9.11 21.64 4.92
CA ILE A 145 -8.75 22.29 6.18
C ILE A 145 -9.46 23.65 6.19
N PRO A 146 -10.22 23.96 7.23
CA PRO A 146 -10.93 25.25 7.31
C PRO A 146 -9.95 26.42 7.27
N ASP A 147 -10.27 27.43 6.49
CA ASP A 147 -9.54 28.72 6.39
C ASP A 147 -9.85 29.61 7.61
N TYR A 148 -9.68 29.08 8.83
CA TYR A 148 -9.85 29.89 10.05
C TYR A 148 -8.50 30.15 10.68
N GLU A 149 -8.31 31.35 11.15
CA GLU A 149 -7.49 31.59 12.33
C GLU A 149 -8.25 31.01 13.54
N VAL A 150 -8.28 29.68 13.65
CA VAL A 150 -8.86 29.01 14.82
C VAL A 150 -7.91 29.25 15.97
N GLU A 151 -8.42 29.88 17.04
CA GLU A 151 -7.66 29.95 18.28
C GLU A 151 -7.29 28.51 18.71
N PRO A 152 -5.99 28.21 18.96
CA PRO A 152 -5.53 26.84 19.22
C PRO A 152 -6.30 26.13 20.34
N GLU A 153 -6.84 26.87 21.29
CA GLU A 153 -7.58 26.35 22.43
C GLU A 153 -8.87 25.61 22.08
N GLU A 154 -9.61 26.05 21.07
CA GLU A 154 -10.86 25.39 20.65
C GLU A 154 -10.59 24.07 19.92
N PHE A 155 -9.51 24.00 19.14
CA PHE A 155 -9.13 22.79 18.43
C PHE A 155 -8.53 21.73 19.38
N ILE A 156 -7.78 22.14 20.39
CA ILE A 156 -7.21 21.23 21.41
C ILE A 156 -8.33 20.58 22.25
N TYR A 157 -9.44 21.27 22.46
CA TYR A 157 -10.59 20.73 23.18
C TYR A 157 -11.30 19.59 22.40
N PHE A 158 -11.25 19.66 21.09
CA PHE A 158 -11.82 18.62 20.19
C PHE A 158 -10.96 17.35 20.12
N LEU A 159 -9.63 17.47 20.33
CA LEU A 159 -8.68 16.36 20.26
C LEU A 159 -8.39 15.69 21.62
N ARG A 160 -9.03 16.12 22.71
CA ARG A 160 -8.99 15.50 24.05
C ARG A 160 -10.17 14.56 24.25
#